data_d70f1d2b86a2dafd82ea9aa9e035bb40
#
_entry.id   d70f1d2b86a2dafd82ea9aa9e035bb40
#
_cell.length_a   1.000
_cell.length_b   1.000
_cell.length_c   1.000
_cell.angle_alpha   90.00
_cell.angle_beta   90.00
_cell.angle_gamma   90.00
#
_symmetry.space_group_name_H-M   'P 1'
#
loop_
_entity.id
_entity.type
_entity.pdbx_description
1 polymer ?
#
loop_
_entity_poly.entity_id
_entity_poly.type
_entity_poly.pdbx_seq_one_letter_code
_entity_poly.pdbx_strand_id
1 'polypeptide(L)'
;MKEDDSLRTYFDSNGVTGCFAMFNNGHNDFIVYNLSRYRDSSYTPASTFKIVNSLIGIQTGKISDENMVIKWDGIVRPNADWNKDLSMKEAFAVSAVPYYQEVARRIGHDTMKRWIDSLGYGNRDISGPIDSFWLNNTLKIKPDEELGLVKKLYFDQLPFFHRTQEIVKNVMLREQNSNYKLSYKTGYGIRENGDRIGWIVGWIEENRHPYFFVLNLESADKNTDMKPLRLKVLKEILSHLGFFNGKK
;
A
#
# COMPACT_ATOMS: atom_id res chain seq x y z
N MET A 1 12.97 -19.27 -2.47
CA MET A 1 12.35 -18.30 -3.40
C MET A 1 12.21 -18.99 -4.74
N LYS A 2 11.01 -19.03 -5.28
CA LYS A 2 10.68 -19.63 -6.59
C LYS A 2 10.21 -18.50 -7.50
N GLU A 3 10.88 -18.33 -8.64
CA GLU A 3 10.39 -17.44 -9.70
C GLU A 3 9.31 -18.21 -10.49
N ASP A 4 8.18 -17.56 -10.73
CA ASP A 4 7.01 -18.16 -11.39
C ASP A 4 6.58 -17.32 -12.59
N ASP A 5 7.13 -17.68 -13.74
CA ASP A 5 6.84 -17.00 -15.00
C ASP A 5 5.43 -17.29 -15.54
N SER A 6 4.69 -18.25 -14.99
CA SER A 6 3.31 -18.50 -15.40
C SER A 6 2.40 -17.31 -15.06
N LEU A 7 2.78 -16.50 -14.06
CA LEU A 7 2.05 -15.30 -13.68
C LEU A 7 2.13 -14.17 -14.72
N ARG A 8 3.07 -14.24 -15.67
CA ARG A 8 3.22 -13.28 -16.78
C ARG A 8 1.92 -13.07 -17.53
N THR A 9 1.16 -14.12 -17.73
CA THR A 9 -0.11 -14.07 -18.49
C THR A 9 -1.10 -13.04 -17.91
N TYR A 10 -1.10 -12.80 -16.59
CA TYR A 10 -1.98 -11.82 -15.93
C TYR A 10 -1.58 -10.39 -16.18
N PHE A 11 -0.33 -10.15 -16.48
CA PHE A 11 0.19 -8.84 -16.87
C PHE A 11 -0.05 -8.60 -18.36
N ASP A 12 0.37 -9.54 -19.21
CA ASP A 12 0.27 -9.43 -20.67
C ASP A 12 -1.19 -9.31 -21.14
N SER A 13 -2.11 -10.12 -20.59
CA SER A 13 -3.53 -10.08 -20.95
C SER A 13 -4.24 -8.78 -20.55
N ASN A 14 -3.65 -8.03 -19.61
CA ASN A 14 -4.15 -6.74 -19.17
C ASN A 14 -3.37 -5.55 -19.75
N GLY A 15 -2.42 -5.79 -20.67
CA GLY A 15 -1.64 -4.74 -21.34
C GLY A 15 -0.75 -3.94 -20.41
N VAL A 16 -0.23 -4.56 -19.34
CA VAL A 16 0.63 -3.92 -18.34
C VAL A 16 1.92 -4.71 -18.13
N THR A 17 2.92 -4.04 -17.62
CA THR A 17 4.12 -4.67 -17.04
C THR A 17 4.07 -4.59 -15.52
N GLY A 18 4.95 -5.31 -14.84
CA GLY A 18 4.97 -5.22 -13.38
C GLY A 18 5.72 -6.36 -12.71
N CYS A 19 5.49 -6.49 -11.42
CA CYS A 19 5.90 -7.64 -10.63
C CYS A 19 4.84 -8.01 -9.59
N PHE A 20 4.85 -9.26 -9.21
CA PHE A 20 4.09 -9.79 -8.08
C PHE A 20 5.02 -10.61 -7.19
N ALA A 21 4.85 -10.48 -5.88
CA ALA A 21 5.51 -11.37 -4.94
C ALA A 21 4.56 -11.76 -3.82
N MET A 22 4.67 -13.00 -3.35
CA MET A 22 3.93 -13.52 -2.21
C MET A 22 4.84 -14.33 -1.29
N PHE A 23 4.76 -14.05 0.00
CA PHE A 23 5.44 -14.79 1.04
C PHE A 23 4.44 -15.61 1.86
N ASN A 24 4.62 -16.94 1.87
CA ASN A 24 3.90 -17.88 2.71
C ASN A 24 4.62 -18.02 4.04
N ASN A 25 4.06 -17.48 5.11
CA ASN A 25 4.72 -17.48 6.41
C ASN A 25 4.81 -18.88 7.05
N GLY A 26 3.88 -19.81 6.76
CA GLY A 26 3.87 -21.14 7.35
C GLY A 26 4.98 -22.05 6.85
N HIS A 27 5.25 -21.99 5.56
CA HIS A 27 6.26 -22.82 4.92
C HIS A 27 7.56 -22.07 4.60
N ASN A 28 7.63 -20.79 4.94
CA ASN A 28 8.75 -19.90 4.57
C ASN A 28 9.01 -19.90 3.04
N ASP A 29 7.95 -20.06 2.26
CA ASP A 29 7.99 -20.12 0.81
C ASP A 29 7.78 -18.73 0.20
N PHE A 30 8.45 -18.49 -0.90
CA PHE A 30 8.40 -17.22 -1.62
C PHE A 30 8.15 -17.46 -3.10
N ILE A 31 7.03 -16.96 -3.62
CA ILE A 31 6.71 -16.92 -5.05
C ILE A 31 6.96 -15.50 -5.55
N VAL A 32 7.64 -15.37 -6.68
CA VAL A 32 7.90 -14.06 -7.29
C VAL A 32 7.78 -14.15 -8.81
N TYR A 33 7.14 -13.16 -9.42
CA TYR A 33 7.18 -12.88 -10.84
C TYR A 33 7.95 -11.59 -11.07
N ASN A 34 8.89 -11.59 -12.01
CA ASN A 34 9.79 -10.49 -12.35
C ASN A 34 10.66 -10.07 -11.15
N LEU A 35 11.58 -10.94 -10.79
CA LEU A 35 12.46 -10.79 -9.63
C LEU A 35 13.30 -9.50 -9.69
N SER A 36 13.80 -9.13 -10.88
CA SER A 36 14.59 -7.91 -11.05
C SER A 36 13.77 -6.67 -10.69
N ARG A 37 12.53 -6.55 -11.20
CA ARG A 37 11.65 -5.45 -10.85
C ARG A 37 11.32 -5.43 -9.36
N TYR A 38 11.10 -6.60 -8.78
CA TYR A 38 10.79 -6.74 -7.36
C TYR A 38 11.91 -6.25 -6.44
N ARG A 39 13.18 -6.53 -6.78
CA ARG A 39 14.34 -6.26 -5.93
C ARG A 39 15.07 -4.96 -6.27
N ASP A 40 15.17 -4.62 -7.55
CA ASP A 40 16.16 -3.65 -8.03
C ASP A 40 15.52 -2.33 -8.46
N SER A 41 14.20 -2.30 -8.65
CA SER A 41 13.49 -1.12 -9.11
C SER A 41 12.72 -0.45 -7.99
N SER A 42 12.79 0.89 -7.93
CA SER A 42 12.07 1.69 -6.94
C SER A 42 11.10 2.67 -7.60
N TYR A 43 9.97 2.90 -6.95
CA TYR A 43 8.88 3.73 -7.47
C TYR A 43 8.28 4.60 -6.38
N THR A 44 7.63 5.70 -6.78
CA THR A 44 6.83 6.48 -5.82
C THR A 44 5.80 5.57 -5.13
N PRO A 45 5.74 5.57 -3.79
CA PRO A 45 4.78 4.75 -3.05
C PRO A 45 3.34 5.19 -3.29
N ALA A 46 3.15 6.46 -3.63
CA ALA A 46 1.83 7.05 -3.75
C ALA A 46 0.98 6.75 -2.49
N SER A 47 -0.24 6.23 -2.67
CA SER A 47 -1.12 6.00 -1.52
C SER A 47 -0.78 4.78 -0.66
N THR A 48 0.23 3.96 -0.97
CA THR A 48 0.71 2.94 -0.01
C THR A 48 1.40 3.60 1.18
N PHE A 49 2.02 4.77 0.99
CA PHE A 49 2.60 5.58 2.06
C PHE A 49 1.59 5.94 3.17
N LYS A 50 0.29 5.89 2.89
CA LYS A 50 -0.74 6.13 3.92
C LYS A 50 -0.67 5.14 5.10
N ILE A 51 -0.09 3.95 4.90
CA ILE A 51 0.20 3.01 6.00
C ILE A 51 1.18 3.68 6.98
N VAL A 52 2.31 4.15 6.49
CA VAL A 52 3.36 4.79 7.31
C VAL A 52 2.87 6.12 7.88
N ASN A 53 2.18 6.94 7.08
CA ASN A 53 1.63 8.22 7.52
C ASN A 53 0.61 8.03 8.67
N SER A 54 -0.23 6.97 8.60
CA SER A 54 -1.14 6.61 9.69
C SER A 54 -0.39 6.17 10.94
N LEU A 55 0.61 5.28 10.79
CA LEU A 55 1.44 4.81 11.92
C LEU A 55 2.10 6.00 12.64
N ILE A 56 2.74 6.90 11.90
CA ILE A 56 3.41 8.07 12.47
C ILE A 56 2.37 9.02 13.09
N GLY A 57 1.26 9.26 12.40
CA GLY A 57 0.21 10.16 12.86
C GLY A 57 -0.40 9.74 14.20
N ILE A 58 -0.70 8.44 14.36
CA ILE A 58 -1.22 7.87 15.61
C ILE A 58 -0.14 7.88 16.69
N GLN A 59 1.06 7.40 16.37
CA GLN A 59 2.18 7.31 17.30
C GLN A 59 2.56 8.68 17.91
N THR A 60 2.41 9.74 17.14
CA THR A 60 2.76 11.11 17.55
C THR A 60 1.55 11.91 18.07
N GLY A 61 0.38 11.25 18.21
CA GLY A 61 -0.84 11.88 18.71
C GLY A 61 -1.46 12.92 17.77
N LYS A 62 -1.08 12.91 16.49
CA LYS A 62 -1.69 13.77 15.45
C LYS A 62 -2.98 13.18 14.89
N ILE A 63 -3.15 11.89 15.06
CA ILE A 63 -4.39 11.13 14.92
C ILE A 63 -4.65 10.44 16.26
N SER A 64 -5.83 10.63 16.87
CA SER A 64 -6.18 9.99 18.14
C SER A 64 -6.48 8.49 17.96
N ASP A 65 -7.25 8.18 16.91
CA ASP A 65 -7.71 6.85 16.54
C ASP A 65 -8.31 6.84 15.13
N GLU A 66 -8.84 5.69 14.71
CA GLU A 66 -9.44 5.51 13.38
C GLU A 66 -10.73 6.32 13.14
N ASN A 67 -11.34 6.86 14.19
CA ASN A 67 -12.57 7.66 14.11
C ASN A 67 -12.30 9.17 14.09
N MET A 68 -11.03 9.59 14.28
CA MET A 68 -10.70 11.01 14.27
C MET A 68 -11.06 11.65 12.93
N VAL A 69 -11.96 12.62 12.98
CA VAL A 69 -12.44 13.35 11.80
C VAL A 69 -11.55 14.56 11.50
N ILE A 70 -11.15 14.69 10.24
CA ILE A 70 -10.64 15.95 9.69
C ILE A 70 -11.73 16.55 8.82
N LYS A 71 -12.08 17.81 9.09
CA LYS A 71 -13.09 18.53 8.33
C LYS A 71 -12.62 18.79 6.91
N TRP A 72 -13.56 18.73 5.99
CA TRP A 72 -13.34 19.11 4.60
C TRP A 72 -12.95 20.61 4.52
N ASP A 73 -11.99 20.88 3.68
CA ASP A 73 -11.46 22.24 3.46
C ASP A 73 -12.33 23.11 2.52
N GLY A 74 -13.47 22.60 2.07
CA GLY A 74 -14.38 23.28 1.14
C GLY A 74 -13.94 23.24 -0.34
N ILE A 75 -12.76 22.66 -0.64
CA ILE A 75 -12.26 22.59 -2.02
C ILE A 75 -12.88 21.38 -2.72
N VAL A 76 -13.63 21.62 -3.79
CA VAL A 76 -14.23 20.55 -4.62
C VAL A 76 -13.16 19.91 -5.48
N ARG A 77 -13.00 18.59 -5.34
CA ARG A 77 -12.05 17.76 -6.09
C ARG A 77 -12.80 16.79 -7.01
N PRO A 78 -12.17 16.31 -8.11
CA PRO A 78 -12.80 15.36 -9.03
C PRO A 78 -13.28 14.06 -8.37
N ASN A 79 -12.60 13.60 -7.31
CA ASN A 79 -13.09 12.47 -6.53
C ASN A 79 -14.09 12.96 -5.48
N ALA A 80 -15.38 12.71 -5.71
CA ALA A 80 -16.47 13.15 -4.85
C ALA A 80 -16.37 12.62 -3.41
N ASP A 81 -15.79 11.42 -3.21
CA ASP A 81 -15.59 10.82 -1.88
C ASP A 81 -14.67 11.64 -0.98
N TRP A 82 -13.90 12.59 -1.54
CA TRP A 82 -12.99 13.44 -0.79
C TRP A 82 -13.60 14.79 -0.40
N ASN A 83 -14.81 15.11 -0.89
CA ASN A 83 -15.49 16.39 -0.73
C ASN A 83 -16.45 16.39 0.46
N LYS A 84 -16.01 15.86 1.58
CA LYS A 84 -16.76 15.79 2.84
C LYS A 84 -15.83 15.61 4.03
N ASP A 85 -16.34 15.81 5.22
CA ASP A 85 -15.66 15.43 6.45
C ASP A 85 -15.38 13.93 6.45
N LEU A 86 -14.17 13.53 6.81
CA LEU A 86 -13.76 12.12 6.81
C LEU A 86 -13.10 11.75 8.12
N SER A 87 -13.48 10.61 8.69
CA SER A 87 -12.68 9.93 9.70
C SER A 87 -11.42 9.30 9.06
N MET A 88 -10.43 8.96 9.88
CA MET A 88 -9.22 8.27 9.40
C MET A 88 -9.57 6.98 8.64
N LYS A 89 -10.49 6.16 9.19
CA LYS A 89 -10.95 4.91 8.57
C LYS A 89 -11.56 5.14 7.19
N GLU A 90 -12.44 6.14 7.07
CA GLU A 90 -13.04 6.50 5.78
C GLU A 90 -11.99 7.03 4.80
N ALA A 91 -11.13 7.96 5.25
CA ALA A 91 -10.07 8.53 4.44
C ALA A 91 -9.08 7.47 3.93
N PHE A 92 -8.74 6.48 4.77
CA PHE A 92 -7.90 5.35 4.37
C PHE A 92 -8.61 4.49 3.32
N ALA A 93 -9.91 4.23 3.51
CA ALA A 93 -10.73 3.41 2.62
C ALA A 93 -10.85 4.01 1.22
N VAL A 94 -11.20 5.30 1.11
CA VAL A 94 -11.32 6.03 -0.17
C VAL A 94 -10.00 6.62 -0.66
N SER A 95 -8.92 6.35 0.08
CA SER A 95 -7.57 6.84 -0.23
C SER A 95 -7.48 8.37 -0.36
N ALA A 96 -8.18 9.11 0.52
CA ALA A 96 -8.28 10.56 0.49
C ALA A 96 -6.91 11.23 0.64
N VAL A 97 -6.45 11.86 -0.44
CA VAL A 97 -5.17 12.61 -0.45
C VAL A 97 -5.25 13.81 0.50
N PRO A 98 -6.30 14.67 0.46
CA PRO A 98 -6.33 15.87 1.30
C PRO A 98 -6.30 15.56 2.80
N TYR A 99 -6.95 14.48 3.27
CA TYR A 99 -6.85 14.05 4.67
C TYR A 99 -5.40 13.78 5.07
N TYR A 100 -4.68 12.99 4.27
CA TYR A 100 -3.30 12.59 4.57
C TYR A 100 -2.27 13.69 4.35
N GLN A 101 -2.57 14.65 3.50
CA GLN A 101 -1.80 15.90 3.40
C GLN A 101 -1.89 16.70 4.70
N GLU A 102 -3.09 16.84 5.27
CA GLU A 102 -3.29 17.52 6.55
C GLU A 102 -2.59 16.77 7.69
N VAL A 103 -2.69 15.42 7.72
CA VAL A 103 -1.96 14.61 8.72
C VAL A 103 -0.45 14.84 8.61
N ALA A 104 0.11 14.85 7.41
CA ALA A 104 1.54 15.08 7.21
C ALA A 104 1.97 16.50 7.67
N ARG A 105 1.17 17.53 7.39
CA ARG A 105 1.40 18.88 7.90
C ARG A 105 1.40 18.94 9.43
N ARG A 106 0.46 18.24 10.09
CA ARG A 106 0.40 18.15 11.57
C ARG A 106 1.57 17.39 12.16
N ILE A 107 2.07 16.35 11.49
CA ILE A 107 3.27 15.60 11.90
C ILE A 107 4.50 16.52 11.83
N GLY A 108 4.63 17.28 10.74
CA GLY A 108 5.74 18.16 10.48
C GLY A 108 6.98 17.46 9.93
N HIS A 109 7.83 18.21 9.25
CA HIS A 109 8.97 17.69 8.49
C HIS A 109 9.95 16.87 9.36
N ASP A 110 10.44 17.46 10.47
CA ASP A 110 11.49 16.82 11.27
C ASP A 110 11.03 15.51 11.93
N THR A 111 9.76 15.48 12.38
CA THR A 111 9.17 14.28 12.96
C THR A 111 8.98 13.21 11.89
N MET A 112 8.45 13.58 10.71
CA MET A 112 8.30 12.66 9.57
C MET A 112 9.66 12.09 9.17
N LYS A 113 10.69 12.93 9.03
CA LYS A 113 12.04 12.51 8.64
C LYS A 113 12.63 11.51 9.63
N ARG A 114 12.55 11.78 10.94
CA ARG A 114 13.04 10.83 11.95
C ARG A 114 12.38 9.46 11.86
N TRP A 115 11.08 9.40 11.64
CA TRP A 115 10.37 8.13 11.51
C TRP A 115 10.70 7.39 10.23
N ILE A 116 10.78 8.09 9.10
CA ILE A 116 11.19 7.50 7.82
C ILE A 116 12.61 6.94 7.91
N ASP A 117 13.53 7.65 8.56
CA ASP A 117 14.90 7.16 8.79
C ASP A 117 14.93 5.93 9.71
N SER A 118 14.16 5.97 10.81
CA SER A 118 14.06 4.85 11.76
C SER A 118 13.48 3.59 11.13
N LEU A 119 12.52 3.74 10.22
CA LEU A 119 11.93 2.63 9.47
C LEU A 119 12.83 2.12 8.36
N GLY A 120 13.81 2.93 7.92
CA GLY A 120 14.57 2.65 6.70
C GLY A 120 13.69 2.63 5.45
N TYR A 121 12.64 3.48 5.38
CA TYR A 121 11.62 3.42 4.35
C TYR A 121 12.14 3.98 3.02
N GLY A 122 12.32 3.09 2.04
CA GLY A 122 12.75 3.44 0.69
C GLY A 122 14.06 4.23 0.65
N ASN A 123 14.16 5.21 -0.24
CA ASN A 123 15.31 6.10 -0.36
C ASN A 123 15.40 7.17 0.75
N ARG A 124 14.41 7.24 1.65
CA ARG A 124 14.30 8.18 2.78
C ARG A 124 14.30 9.65 2.38
N ASP A 125 14.09 9.96 1.13
CA ASP A 125 14.04 11.33 0.62
C ASP A 125 12.65 11.92 0.81
N ILE A 126 12.55 12.93 1.66
CA ILE A 126 11.34 13.72 1.88
C ILE A 126 11.56 15.20 1.56
N SER A 127 12.54 15.50 0.70
CA SER A 127 12.77 16.86 0.22
C SER A 127 11.53 17.39 -0.51
N GLY A 128 11.33 18.69 -0.47
CA GLY A 128 10.16 19.36 -1.03
C GLY A 128 8.98 19.47 -0.04
N PRO A 129 7.76 19.71 -0.52
CA PRO A 129 6.61 19.95 0.36
C PRO A 129 6.27 18.72 1.18
N ILE A 130 6.10 18.90 2.49
CA ILE A 130 5.81 17.83 3.46
C ILE A 130 4.53 17.05 3.14
N ASP A 131 3.63 17.62 2.39
CA ASP A 131 2.32 17.06 2.05
C ASP A 131 2.25 16.45 0.64
N SER A 132 3.40 16.28 -0.06
CA SER A 132 3.40 15.72 -1.42
C SER A 132 4.61 14.84 -1.78
N PHE A 133 5.63 14.74 -0.95
CA PHE A 133 6.87 14.00 -1.26
C PHE A 133 6.66 12.52 -1.62
N TRP A 134 5.56 11.91 -1.20
CA TRP A 134 5.19 10.53 -1.54
C TRP A 134 4.35 10.41 -2.83
N LEU A 135 4.03 11.54 -3.48
CA LEU A 135 3.20 11.65 -4.68
C LEU A 135 3.97 12.11 -5.90
N ASN A 136 5.10 12.81 -5.71
CA ASN A 136 5.83 13.56 -6.74
C ASN A 136 7.15 12.91 -7.17
N ASN A 137 7.33 11.62 -6.91
CA ASN A 137 8.55 10.83 -7.19
C ASN A 137 9.80 11.20 -6.38
N THR A 138 9.72 12.04 -5.36
CA THR A 138 10.82 12.32 -4.44
C THR A 138 11.11 11.10 -3.57
N LEU A 139 10.12 10.64 -2.83
CA LEU A 139 10.21 9.38 -2.08
C LEU A 139 9.98 8.20 -3.02
N LYS A 140 10.89 7.23 -2.98
CA LYS A 140 10.81 6.00 -3.76
C LYS A 140 11.05 4.79 -2.89
N ILE A 141 10.34 3.70 -3.17
CA ILE A 141 10.42 2.43 -2.44
C ILE A 141 10.39 1.25 -3.40
N LYS A 142 11.05 0.18 -3.04
CA LYS A 142 11.05 -1.07 -3.81
C LYS A 142 9.87 -1.95 -3.39
N PRO A 143 9.37 -2.82 -4.30
CA PRO A 143 8.33 -3.77 -3.95
C PRO A 143 8.69 -4.71 -2.79
N ASP A 144 9.94 -5.16 -2.68
CA ASP A 144 10.39 -6.01 -1.58
C ASP A 144 10.35 -5.29 -0.21
N GLU A 145 10.68 -3.99 -0.20
CA GLU A 145 10.59 -3.17 1.02
C GLU A 145 9.14 -2.98 1.46
N GLU A 146 8.21 -2.75 0.52
CA GLU A 146 6.75 -2.65 0.82
C GLU A 146 6.20 -3.96 1.37
N LEU A 147 6.59 -5.12 0.80
CA LEU A 147 6.19 -6.42 1.32
C LEU A 147 6.76 -6.67 2.72
N GLY A 148 8.02 -6.32 2.94
CA GLY A 148 8.67 -6.39 4.24
C GLY A 148 7.99 -5.51 5.29
N LEU A 149 7.55 -4.30 4.92
CA LEU A 149 6.82 -3.39 5.80
C LEU A 149 5.52 -4.01 6.30
N VAL A 150 4.67 -4.52 5.39
CA VAL A 150 3.35 -5.06 5.80
C VAL A 150 3.49 -6.37 6.57
N LYS A 151 4.52 -7.18 6.29
CA LYS A 151 4.84 -8.36 7.10
C LYS A 151 5.23 -7.96 8.53
N LYS A 152 6.13 -6.97 8.69
CA LYS A 152 6.51 -6.47 10.02
C LYS A 152 5.32 -5.83 10.75
N LEU A 153 4.45 -5.10 10.04
CA LEU A 153 3.23 -4.54 10.61
C LEU A 153 2.32 -5.63 11.17
N TYR A 154 2.08 -6.69 10.40
CA TYR A 154 1.22 -7.80 10.82
C TYR A 154 1.68 -8.45 12.13
N PHE A 155 2.99 -8.64 12.29
CA PHE A 155 3.61 -9.28 13.47
C PHE A 155 4.04 -8.30 14.58
N ASP A 156 3.59 -7.05 14.53
CA ASP A 156 3.94 -6.01 15.52
C ASP A 156 5.45 -5.79 15.69
N GLN A 157 6.20 -5.94 14.59
CA GLN A 157 7.66 -5.83 14.56
C GLN A 157 8.17 -4.45 14.13
N LEU A 158 7.25 -3.51 13.86
CA LEU A 158 7.63 -2.12 13.59
C LEU A 158 7.86 -1.36 14.92
N PRO A 159 8.68 -0.29 14.93
CA PRO A 159 9.00 0.44 16.16
C PRO A 159 7.87 1.38 16.61
N PHE A 160 6.63 0.91 16.59
CA PHE A 160 5.43 1.61 17.02
C PHE A 160 4.77 0.86 18.17
N PHE A 161 4.00 1.55 18.99
CA PHE A 161 3.20 0.91 20.01
C PHE A 161 2.24 -0.12 19.40
N HIS A 162 1.96 -1.20 20.13
CA HIS A 162 1.03 -2.25 19.69
C HIS A 162 -0.33 -1.66 19.28
N ARG A 163 -0.93 -0.76 20.09
CA ARG A 163 -2.18 -0.07 19.77
C ARG A 163 -2.11 0.68 18.42
N THR A 164 -0.99 1.34 18.13
CA THR A 164 -0.80 2.06 16.85
C THR A 164 -0.87 1.09 15.67
N GLN A 165 -0.17 -0.03 15.77
CA GLN A 165 -0.13 -1.05 14.72
C GLN A 165 -1.49 -1.73 14.55
N GLU A 166 -2.19 -2.06 15.64
CA GLU A 166 -3.54 -2.65 15.60
C GLU A 166 -4.55 -1.75 14.87
N ILE A 167 -4.58 -0.45 15.16
CA ILE A 167 -5.47 0.48 14.47
C ILE A 167 -5.21 0.45 12.96
N VAL A 168 -3.93 0.48 12.55
CA VAL A 168 -3.60 0.48 11.12
C VAL A 168 -3.92 -0.86 10.46
N LYS A 169 -3.66 -2.00 11.12
CA LYS A 169 -4.09 -3.32 10.63
C LYS A 169 -5.61 -3.40 10.42
N ASN A 170 -6.38 -2.88 11.37
CA ASN A 170 -7.83 -2.88 11.30
C ASN A 170 -8.38 -2.06 10.12
N VAL A 171 -7.82 -0.87 9.84
CA VAL A 171 -8.27 -0.06 8.70
C VAL A 171 -7.79 -0.60 7.34
N MET A 172 -6.81 -1.50 7.34
CA MET A 172 -6.38 -2.22 6.13
C MET A 172 -7.33 -3.33 5.71
N LEU A 173 -8.18 -3.85 6.60
CA LEU A 173 -9.16 -4.90 6.28
C LEU A 173 -10.17 -4.40 5.24
N ARG A 174 -10.26 -5.08 4.11
CA ARG A 174 -11.12 -4.69 2.97
C ARG A 174 -12.22 -5.70 2.67
N GLU A 175 -11.93 -6.98 2.82
CA GLU A 175 -12.89 -8.05 2.56
C GLU A 175 -12.76 -9.11 3.68
N GLN A 176 -13.90 -9.58 4.16
CA GLN A 176 -13.96 -10.68 5.14
C GLN A 176 -15.19 -11.51 4.92
N ASN A 177 -15.00 -12.83 4.87
CA ASN A 177 -16.08 -13.82 4.87
C ASN A 177 -15.63 -15.08 5.65
N SER A 178 -16.38 -16.20 5.52
CA SER A 178 -16.03 -17.46 6.19
C SER A 178 -14.73 -18.10 5.70
N ASN A 179 -14.30 -17.80 4.47
CA ASN A 179 -13.17 -18.45 3.83
C ASN A 179 -11.87 -17.68 3.99
N TYR A 180 -11.93 -16.33 3.97
CA TYR A 180 -10.73 -15.50 4.01
C TYR A 180 -10.97 -14.12 4.61
N LYS A 181 -9.85 -13.47 4.99
CA LYS A 181 -9.74 -12.04 5.25
C LYS A 181 -8.70 -11.47 4.30
N LEU A 182 -9.05 -10.38 3.60
CA LEU A 182 -8.15 -9.70 2.69
C LEU A 182 -7.91 -8.26 3.17
N SER A 183 -6.69 -7.97 3.56
CA SER A 183 -6.25 -6.68 4.07
C SER A 183 -5.22 -6.08 3.13
N TYR A 184 -5.45 -4.85 2.65
CA TYR A 184 -4.51 -4.21 1.74
C TYR A 184 -4.63 -2.70 1.70
N LYS A 185 -3.59 -2.06 1.16
CA LYS A 185 -3.60 -0.68 0.70
C LYS A 185 -3.24 -0.60 -0.76
N THR A 186 -3.95 0.27 -1.48
CA THR A 186 -3.70 0.54 -2.90
C THR A 186 -2.91 1.83 -3.07
N GLY A 187 -2.10 1.92 -4.14
CA GLY A 187 -1.44 3.13 -4.60
C GLY A 187 -1.69 3.38 -6.09
N TYR A 188 -1.70 4.65 -6.48
CA TYR A 188 -1.70 5.09 -7.86
C TYR A 188 -0.79 6.30 -7.99
N GLY A 189 0.15 6.24 -8.89
CA GLY A 189 1.12 7.29 -9.16
C GLY A 189 1.41 7.44 -10.65
N ILE A 190 2.19 8.45 -10.97
CA ILE A 190 2.69 8.71 -12.31
C ILE A 190 4.20 8.88 -12.18
N ARG A 191 4.96 8.15 -12.99
CA ARG A 191 6.42 8.26 -13.07
C ARG A 191 6.85 9.55 -13.77
N GLU A 192 8.13 9.86 -13.67
CA GLU A 192 8.74 11.00 -14.34
C GLU A 192 8.60 10.95 -15.87
N ASN A 193 8.57 9.73 -16.45
CA ASN A 193 8.35 9.51 -17.89
C ASN A 193 6.86 9.54 -18.30
N GLY A 194 5.95 9.73 -17.34
CA GLY A 194 4.51 9.77 -17.55
C GLY A 194 3.79 8.43 -17.45
N ASP A 195 4.49 7.32 -17.24
CA ASP A 195 3.89 6.01 -17.08
C ASP A 195 3.04 5.91 -15.82
N ARG A 196 1.95 5.17 -15.90
CA ARG A 196 1.02 4.95 -14.80
C ARG A 196 1.54 3.83 -13.91
N ILE A 197 1.59 4.06 -12.59
CA ILE A 197 1.97 3.06 -11.59
C ILE A 197 0.76 2.69 -10.75
N GLY A 198 0.56 1.38 -10.60
CA GLY A 198 -0.42 0.80 -9.69
C GLY A 198 0.24 -0.05 -8.61
N TRP A 199 -0.23 0.09 -7.37
CA TRP A 199 0.22 -0.70 -6.24
C TRP A 199 -0.93 -1.38 -5.55
N ILE A 200 -0.72 -2.60 -5.07
CA ILE A 200 -1.45 -3.18 -3.95
C ILE A 200 -0.44 -3.90 -3.06
N VAL A 201 -0.48 -3.62 -1.77
CA VAL A 201 0.36 -4.29 -0.77
C VAL A 201 -0.49 -4.68 0.43
N GLY A 202 -0.27 -5.88 0.97
CA GLY A 202 -1.07 -6.37 2.09
C GLY A 202 -0.89 -7.86 2.35
N TRP A 203 -1.95 -8.48 2.86
CA TRP A 203 -2.00 -9.90 3.15
C TRP A 203 -3.39 -10.49 2.96
N ILE A 204 -3.43 -11.78 2.69
CA ILE A 204 -4.65 -12.60 2.74
C ILE A 204 -4.47 -13.66 3.83
N GLU A 205 -5.51 -13.86 4.64
CA GLU A 205 -5.56 -14.91 5.65
C GLU A 205 -6.60 -15.95 5.25
N GLU A 206 -6.19 -17.20 5.17
CA GLU A 206 -7.07 -18.36 5.11
C GLU A 206 -6.70 -19.31 6.27
N ASN A 207 -7.69 -19.91 6.92
CA ASN A 207 -7.48 -20.83 8.05
C ASN A 207 -6.55 -20.26 9.15
N ARG A 208 -6.62 -18.94 9.39
CA ARG A 208 -5.74 -18.19 10.32
C ARG A 208 -4.27 -18.15 9.92
N HIS A 209 -3.98 -18.43 8.65
CA HIS A 209 -2.64 -18.41 8.11
C HIS A 209 -2.44 -17.20 7.19
N PRO A 210 -1.46 -16.30 7.47
CA PRO A 210 -1.24 -15.12 6.66
C PRO A 210 -0.29 -15.39 5.47
N TYR A 211 -0.65 -14.83 4.32
CA TYR A 211 0.15 -14.77 3.11
C TYR A 211 0.32 -13.31 2.71
N PHE A 212 1.54 -12.82 2.72
CA PHE A 212 1.87 -11.41 2.43
C PHE A 212 2.16 -11.24 0.96
N PHE A 213 1.63 -10.18 0.36
CA PHE A 213 1.82 -9.94 -1.07
C PHE A 213 2.10 -8.48 -1.38
N VAL A 214 2.76 -8.28 -2.52
CA VAL A 214 2.89 -7.01 -3.20
C VAL A 214 2.65 -7.20 -4.70
N LEU A 215 1.84 -6.32 -5.27
CA LEU A 215 1.63 -6.15 -6.70
C LEU A 215 2.05 -4.73 -7.08
N ASN A 216 2.96 -4.63 -8.06
CA ASN A 216 3.31 -3.36 -8.69
C ASN A 216 3.08 -3.48 -10.19
N LEU A 217 2.25 -2.60 -10.74
CA LEU A 217 1.91 -2.53 -12.16
C LEU A 217 2.44 -1.24 -12.78
N GLU A 218 2.75 -1.31 -14.06
CA GLU A 218 3.13 -0.15 -14.86
C GLU A 218 2.47 -0.22 -16.25
N SER A 219 2.01 0.94 -16.73
CA SER A 219 1.48 1.09 -18.09
C SER A 219 2.00 2.38 -18.72
N ALA A 220 2.52 2.26 -19.94
CA ALA A 220 2.87 3.41 -20.79
C ALA A 220 1.62 4.07 -21.41
N ASP A 221 0.50 3.33 -21.49
CA ASP A 221 -0.77 3.91 -21.96
C ASP A 221 -1.37 4.81 -20.86
N LYS A 222 -1.42 6.09 -21.17
CA LYS A 222 -1.95 7.14 -20.28
C LYS A 222 -3.46 7.01 -20.04
N ASN A 223 -4.17 6.23 -20.84
CA ASN A 223 -5.61 5.98 -20.70
C ASN A 223 -5.92 4.78 -19.80
N THR A 224 -4.90 4.01 -19.38
CA THR A 224 -5.09 2.87 -18.49
C THR A 224 -5.74 3.31 -17.19
N ASP A 225 -6.95 2.81 -16.91
CA ASP A 225 -7.57 2.98 -15.59
C ASP A 225 -6.95 2.00 -14.58
N MET A 226 -5.85 2.44 -14.00
CA MET A 226 -5.08 1.66 -13.05
C MET A 226 -5.85 1.30 -11.76
N LYS A 227 -6.90 2.07 -11.42
CA LYS A 227 -7.63 1.86 -10.16
C LYS A 227 -8.36 0.52 -10.10
N PRO A 228 -9.28 0.17 -11.03
CA PRO A 228 -9.88 -1.15 -11.07
C PRO A 228 -8.91 -2.23 -11.52
N LEU A 229 -7.99 -1.91 -12.46
CA LEU A 229 -7.10 -2.87 -13.07
C LEU A 229 -6.20 -3.59 -12.06
N ARG A 230 -5.57 -2.85 -11.15
CA ARG A 230 -4.68 -3.44 -10.14
C ARG A 230 -5.42 -4.45 -9.24
N LEU A 231 -6.69 -4.19 -8.88
CA LEU A 231 -7.47 -5.11 -8.07
C LEU A 231 -7.90 -6.36 -8.87
N LYS A 232 -8.26 -6.16 -10.14
CA LYS A 232 -8.54 -7.27 -11.07
C LYS A 232 -7.35 -8.22 -11.17
N VAL A 233 -6.17 -7.70 -11.50
CA VAL A 233 -4.93 -8.50 -11.65
C VAL A 233 -4.58 -9.21 -10.35
N LEU A 234 -4.66 -8.53 -9.19
CA LEU A 234 -4.43 -9.17 -7.89
C LEU A 234 -5.36 -10.36 -7.68
N LYS A 235 -6.67 -10.19 -7.91
CA LYS A 235 -7.66 -11.25 -7.68
C LYS A 235 -7.49 -12.42 -8.65
N GLU A 236 -7.14 -12.15 -9.88
CA GLU A 236 -6.81 -13.19 -10.87
C GLU A 236 -5.61 -14.03 -10.42
N ILE A 237 -4.52 -13.37 -9.97
CA ILE A 237 -3.33 -14.06 -9.46
C ILE A 237 -3.65 -14.85 -8.18
N LEU A 238 -4.34 -14.26 -7.21
CA LEU A 238 -4.71 -14.94 -5.97
C LEU A 238 -5.60 -16.16 -6.25
N SER A 239 -6.56 -16.04 -7.18
CA SER A 239 -7.41 -17.16 -7.59
C SER A 239 -6.60 -18.29 -8.25
N HIS A 240 -5.65 -17.94 -9.15
CA HIS A 240 -4.74 -18.91 -9.77
C HIS A 240 -3.90 -19.64 -8.73
N LEU A 241 -3.44 -18.95 -7.70
CA LEU A 241 -2.70 -19.54 -6.59
C LEU A 241 -3.58 -20.34 -5.62
N GLY A 242 -4.90 -20.44 -5.86
CA GLY A 242 -5.84 -21.27 -5.13
C GLY A 242 -6.47 -20.64 -3.91
N PHE A 243 -6.39 -19.30 -3.77
CA PHE A 243 -7.04 -18.55 -2.70
C PHE A 243 -8.55 -18.35 -2.93
N PHE A 244 -9.24 -17.81 -1.93
CA PHE A 244 -10.67 -17.50 -1.81
C PHE A 244 -11.56 -18.69 -1.48
N ASN A 245 -11.03 -19.91 -1.43
CA ASN A 245 -11.81 -21.13 -1.18
C ASN A 245 -11.69 -21.65 0.26
N GLY A 246 -10.92 -20.98 1.13
CA GLY A 246 -10.71 -21.42 2.51
C GLY A 246 -9.91 -22.72 2.64
N LYS A 247 -9.02 -23.00 1.69
CA LYS A 247 -8.27 -24.26 1.63
C LYS A 247 -6.75 -24.09 1.84
N LYS A 248 -6.30 -22.87 2.07
CA LYS A 248 -4.88 -22.52 2.28
C LYS A 248 -4.53 -22.40 3.75
#